data_5c67bc8062d3fbfe3f300a268270e9a6
#
_entry.id   5c67bc8062d3fbfe3f300a268270e9a6
#
_cell.length_a   1.000
_cell.length_b   1.000
_cell.length_c   1.000
_cell.angle_alpha   90.00
_cell.angle_beta   90.00
_cell.angle_gamma   90.00
#
_symmetry.space_group_name_H-M   'P 1'
#
loop_
_entity.id
_entity.type
_entity.pdbx_description
1 polymer ?
#
loop_
_entity_poly.entity_id
_entity_poly.type
_entity_poly.pdbx_seq_one_letter_code
_entity_poly.pdbx_strand_id
1 'polypeptide(L)'
;MVVAQLDDLGFIPGHDAKRFIANRIRDRSFPVNTWGGMLSAGQPGGPAGCLNGVAEITLQLQGRAGARQVPDAKLGLTTGYGMTMYRYGATAGAAILERAA
;
A
#
# COMPACT_ATOMS: atom_id res chain seq x y z
N MET A 1 -6.33 -9.84 0.29
CA MET A 1 -6.43 -8.63 1.15
C MET A 1 -6.15 -7.34 0.36
N VAL A 2 -4.94 -7.09 -0.15
CA VAL A 2 -4.59 -5.84 -0.85
C VAL A 2 -5.54 -5.51 -2.01
N VAL A 3 -5.82 -6.47 -2.89
CA VAL A 3 -6.70 -6.27 -4.04
C VAL A 3 -8.14 -5.93 -3.61
N ALA A 4 -8.65 -6.57 -2.57
CA ALA A 4 -9.98 -6.25 -2.03
C ALA A 4 -10.03 -4.81 -1.49
N GLN A 5 -8.98 -4.38 -0.77
CA GLN A 5 -8.90 -2.98 -0.30
C GLN A 5 -8.83 -1.98 -1.45
N LEU A 6 -8.08 -2.30 -2.52
CA LEU A 6 -8.02 -1.43 -3.70
C LEU A 6 -9.37 -1.35 -4.42
N ASP A 7 -10.12 -2.44 -4.44
CA ASP A 7 -11.47 -2.49 -5.01
C ASP A 7 -12.45 -1.66 -4.19
N ASP A 8 -12.47 -1.87 -2.88
CA ASP A 8 -13.31 -1.10 -1.93
C ASP A 8 -13.02 0.41 -1.96
N LEU A 9 -11.77 0.78 -2.21
CA LEU A 9 -11.33 2.18 -2.35
C LEU A 9 -11.59 2.76 -3.76
N GLY A 10 -12.16 1.98 -4.68
CA GLY A 10 -12.54 2.43 -6.01
C GLY A 10 -11.40 2.49 -7.04
N PHE A 11 -10.24 1.89 -6.76
CA PHE A 11 -9.13 1.84 -7.71
C PHE A 11 -9.30 0.83 -8.83
N ILE A 12 -10.25 -0.12 -8.70
CA ILE A 12 -10.47 -1.19 -9.67
C ILE A 12 -11.74 -0.90 -10.49
N PRO A 13 -11.61 -0.38 -11.73
CA PRO A 13 -12.76 -0.10 -12.57
C PRO A 13 -13.60 -1.34 -12.84
N GLY A 14 -14.92 -1.23 -12.58
CA GLY A 14 -15.86 -2.32 -12.82
C GLY A 14 -15.63 -3.58 -12.01
N HIS A 15 -14.90 -3.49 -10.88
CA HIS A 15 -14.57 -4.62 -10.02
C HIS A 15 -13.81 -5.76 -10.72
N ASP A 16 -13.16 -5.47 -11.86
CA ASP A 16 -12.37 -6.46 -12.61
C ASP A 16 -10.94 -6.55 -12.08
N ALA A 17 -10.82 -7.18 -10.91
CA ALA A 17 -9.54 -7.37 -10.23
C ALA A 17 -8.52 -8.14 -11.09
N LYS A 18 -8.97 -9.13 -11.87
CA LYS A 18 -8.10 -9.92 -12.74
C LYS A 18 -7.42 -9.05 -13.80
N ARG A 19 -8.21 -8.23 -14.48
CA ARG A 19 -7.71 -7.29 -15.50
C ARG A 19 -6.83 -6.21 -14.89
N PHE A 20 -7.21 -5.68 -13.72
CA PHE A 20 -6.41 -4.69 -13.02
C PHE A 20 -5.03 -5.23 -12.64
N ILE A 21 -4.96 -6.43 -12.06
CA ILE A 21 -3.70 -7.07 -11.70
C ILE A 21 -2.82 -7.29 -12.94
N ALA A 22 -3.40 -7.83 -14.01
CA ALA A 22 -2.66 -8.13 -15.23
C ALA A 22 -2.09 -6.88 -15.90
N ASN A 23 -2.85 -5.78 -15.93
CA ASN A 23 -2.53 -4.60 -16.73
C ASN A 23 -1.93 -3.44 -15.94
N ARG A 24 -1.98 -3.47 -14.61
CA ARG A 24 -1.56 -2.32 -13.80
C ARG A 24 -0.57 -2.68 -12.70
N ILE A 25 -0.74 -3.83 -12.07
CA ILE A 25 0.17 -4.27 -11.00
C ILE A 25 1.35 -5.00 -11.58
N ARG A 26 1.11 -5.91 -12.52
CA ARG A 26 2.17 -6.73 -13.15
C ARG A 26 3.17 -5.88 -13.94
N ASP A 27 2.70 -4.88 -14.67
CA ASP A 27 3.54 -3.95 -15.44
C ASP A 27 4.11 -2.80 -14.59
N ARG A 28 3.74 -2.76 -13.29
CA ARG A 28 4.15 -1.74 -12.33
C ARG A 28 3.69 -0.30 -12.65
N SER A 29 2.69 -0.14 -13.52
CA SER A 29 2.10 1.17 -13.79
C SER A 29 1.25 1.68 -12.62
N PHE A 30 0.87 0.79 -11.69
CA PHE A 30 0.26 1.12 -10.41
C PHE A 30 1.14 0.55 -9.29
N PRO A 31 2.06 1.34 -8.72
CA PRO A 31 2.98 0.87 -7.69
C PRO A 31 2.26 0.47 -6.40
N VAL A 32 2.43 -0.78 -6.00
CA VAL A 32 1.86 -1.33 -4.76
C VAL A 32 2.95 -2.04 -3.98
N ASN A 33 2.98 -1.83 -2.66
CA ASN A 33 3.93 -2.48 -1.76
C ASN A 33 5.38 -2.37 -2.26
N THR A 34 5.83 -1.17 -2.60
CA THR A 34 7.16 -0.92 -3.18
C THR A 34 8.32 -1.40 -2.30
N TRP A 35 8.09 -1.54 -1.00
CA TRP A 35 9.06 -2.11 -0.04
C TRP A 35 9.06 -3.66 -0.02
N GLY A 36 8.21 -4.31 -0.81
CA GLY A 36 8.12 -5.76 -0.93
C GLY A 36 7.07 -6.42 -0.05
N GLY A 37 6.44 -5.66 0.85
CA GLY A 37 5.46 -6.18 1.81
C GLY A 37 6.09 -6.95 2.97
N MET A 38 5.27 -7.41 3.89
CA MET A 38 5.71 -8.08 5.12
C MET A 38 6.45 -9.39 4.88
N LEU A 39 6.19 -10.07 3.76
CA LEU A 39 6.92 -11.30 3.41
C LEU A 39 8.37 -11.05 2.98
N SER A 40 8.67 -9.86 2.48
CA SER A 40 10.02 -9.50 2.01
C SER A 40 10.84 -8.75 3.05
N ALA A 41 10.23 -7.75 3.68
CA ALA A 41 10.93 -6.87 4.63
C ALA A 41 10.69 -7.23 6.11
N GLY A 42 9.92 -8.28 6.35
CA GLY A 42 9.59 -8.72 7.71
C GLY A 42 8.44 -7.93 8.35
N GLN A 43 7.83 -8.55 9.33
CA GLN A 43 6.85 -7.91 10.18
C GLN A 43 7.55 -7.51 11.48
N PRO A 44 7.70 -6.22 11.76
CA PRO A 44 8.21 -5.78 13.06
C PRO A 44 7.29 -6.27 14.18
N GLY A 45 7.86 -6.76 15.24
CA GLY A 45 7.10 -7.15 16.43
C GLY A 45 6.39 -5.94 17.05
N GLY A 46 5.20 -6.17 17.63
CA GLY A 46 4.47 -5.17 18.37
C GLY A 46 3.89 -4.00 17.53
N PRO A 47 3.69 -2.83 18.14
CA PRO A 47 2.99 -1.69 17.51
C PRO A 47 3.66 -1.13 16.27
N ALA A 48 4.96 -1.34 16.10
CA ALA A 48 5.71 -0.83 14.96
C ALA A 48 5.36 -1.51 13.62
N GLY A 49 4.75 -2.69 13.64
CA GLY A 49 4.36 -3.43 12.43
C GLY A 49 3.42 -2.68 11.49
N CYS A 50 2.64 -1.77 12.05
CA CYS A 50 1.68 -0.98 11.28
C CYS A 50 2.31 0.23 10.57
N LEU A 51 3.56 0.58 10.87
CA LEU A 51 4.21 1.80 10.37
C LEU A 51 5.02 1.60 9.09
N ASN A 52 5.23 0.37 8.63
CA ASN A 52 6.02 0.10 7.43
C ASN A 52 5.48 0.82 6.19
N GLY A 53 4.16 0.82 6.00
CA GLY A 53 3.53 1.53 4.89
C GLY A 53 3.75 3.05 4.97
N VAL A 54 3.61 3.62 6.16
CA VAL A 54 3.84 5.05 6.39
C VAL A 54 5.31 5.42 6.15
N ALA A 55 6.23 4.62 6.66
CA ALA A 55 7.66 4.83 6.46
C ALA A 55 8.04 4.75 4.98
N GLU A 56 7.57 3.73 4.26
CA GLU A 56 7.85 3.60 2.83
C GLU A 56 7.29 4.77 2.03
N ILE A 57 6.03 5.17 2.26
CA ILE A 57 5.44 6.33 1.57
C ILE A 57 6.23 7.61 1.87
N THR A 58 6.63 7.81 3.11
CA THR A 58 7.46 8.97 3.48
C THR A 58 8.76 8.99 2.69
N LEU A 59 9.46 7.86 2.59
CA LEU A 59 10.68 7.76 1.78
C LEU A 59 10.42 8.00 0.30
N GLN A 60 9.33 7.48 -0.25
CA GLN A 60 8.94 7.69 -1.64
C GLN A 60 8.65 9.17 -1.94
N LEU A 61 7.88 9.83 -1.09
CA LEU A 61 7.53 11.24 -1.26
C LEU A 61 8.73 12.18 -1.07
N GLN A 62 9.71 11.79 -0.25
CA GLN A 62 10.96 12.51 -0.06
C GLN A 62 12.01 12.23 -1.14
N GLY A 63 11.75 11.32 -2.09
CA GLY A 63 12.75 10.91 -3.08
C GLY A 63 13.90 10.09 -2.50
N ARG A 64 13.70 9.43 -1.37
CA ARG A 64 14.73 8.71 -0.59
C ARG A 64 14.57 7.19 -0.62
N ALA A 65 13.70 6.65 -1.44
CA ALA A 65 13.43 5.22 -1.50
C ALA A 65 14.51 4.40 -2.26
N GLY A 66 15.56 5.06 -2.78
CA GLY A 66 16.68 4.40 -3.47
C GLY A 66 16.23 3.64 -4.71
N ALA A 67 16.64 2.38 -4.86
CA ALA A 67 16.28 1.56 -6.02
C ALA A 67 14.78 1.26 -6.15
N ARG A 68 14.01 1.50 -5.10
CA ARG A 68 12.55 1.30 -5.09
C ARG A 68 11.78 2.57 -5.47
N GLN A 69 12.47 3.66 -5.74
CA GLN A 69 11.87 4.98 -5.95
C GLN A 69 10.87 4.95 -7.11
N VAL A 70 9.65 5.35 -6.83
CA VAL A 70 8.63 5.64 -7.83
C VAL A 70 8.92 7.03 -8.42
N PRO A 71 9.10 7.15 -9.74
CA PRO A 71 9.37 8.43 -10.36
C PRO A 71 8.25 9.44 -10.07
N ASP A 72 8.63 10.66 -9.69
CA ASP A 72 7.73 11.79 -9.46
C ASP A 72 6.54 11.49 -8.53
N ALA A 73 6.77 10.71 -7.48
CA ALA A 73 5.75 10.41 -6.49
C ALA A 73 5.30 11.69 -5.78
N LYS A 74 4.01 12.01 -5.85
CA LYS A 74 3.40 13.19 -5.22
C LYS A 74 2.40 12.82 -4.14
N LEU A 75 1.71 11.71 -4.33
CA LEU A 75 0.72 11.18 -3.39
C LEU A 75 1.06 9.74 -3.05
N GLY A 76 0.81 9.34 -1.83
CA GLY A 76 0.92 7.97 -1.40
C GLY A 76 -0.25 7.60 -0.48
N LEU A 77 -0.80 6.40 -0.70
CA LEU A 77 -1.85 5.82 0.13
C LEU A 77 -1.27 4.67 0.94
N THR A 78 -1.51 4.69 2.24
CA THR A 78 -1.27 3.52 3.10
C THR A 78 -2.57 3.07 3.72
N THR A 79 -2.73 1.74 3.84
CA THR A 79 -3.86 1.14 4.51
C THR A 79 -3.38 0.22 5.61
N GLY A 80 -4.13 0.15 6.68
CA GLY A 80 -3.92 -0.77 7.78
C GLY A 80 -5.17 -1.60 8.03
N TYR A 81 -4.95 -2.83 8.45
CA TYR A 81 -5.99 -3.76 8.84
C TYR A 81 -5.50 -4.52 10.08
N GLY A 82 -6.31 -4.55 11.08
CA GLY A 82 -5.93 -5.19 12.34
C GLY A 82 -7.09 -5.88 13.04
N MET A 83 -6.75 -6.74 14.00
CA MET A 83 -7.67 -7.45 14.88
C MET A 83 -8.81 -8.15 14.14
N THR A 84 -8.61 -9.40 13.76
CA THR A 84 -9.67 -10.23 13.20
C THR A 84 -10.53 -10.79 14.34
N MET A 85 -11.80 -10.45 14.34
CA MET A 85 -12.81 -11.01 15.26
C MET A 85 -13.90 -11.68 14.44
N TYR A 86 -14.18 -12.95 14.74
CA TYR A 86 -15.25 -13.73 14.08
C TYR A 86 -15.25 -13.62 12.54
N ARG A 87 -14.09 -13.69 11.90
CA ARG A 87 -13.88 -13.54 10.44
C ARG A 87 -13.97 -12.09 9.91
N TYR A 88 -14.24 -11.12 10.75
CA TYR A 88 -14.32 -9.72 10.35
C TYR A 88 -13.12 -8.94 10.87
N GLY A 89 -12.68 -7.94 10.12
CA GLY A 89 -11.72 -6.97 10.61
C GLY A 89 -12.38 -6.08 11.67
N ALA A 90 -11.79 -6.00 12.84
CA ALA A 90 -12.27 -5.13 13.89
C ALA A 90 -11.78 -3.69 13.71
N THR A 91 -10.64 -3.51 13.05
CA THR A 91 -10.07 -2.19 12.78
C THR A 91 -9.54 -2.12 11.36
N ALA A 92 -9.84 -1.03 10.68
CA ALA A 92 -9.25 -0.67 9.40
C ALA A 92 -8.98 0.83 9.38
N GLY A 93 -7.95 1.24 8.69
CA GLY A 93 -7.61 2.64 8.52
C GLY A 93 -6.89 2.87 7.20
N ALA A 94 -6.99 4.09 6.70
CA ALA A 94 -6.24 4.54 5.54
C ALA A 94 -5.74 5.95 5.77
N ALA A 95 -4.59 6.27 5.21
CA ALA A 95 -4.05 7.62 5.20
C ALA A 95 -3.47 7.94 3.83
N ILE A 96 -3.71 9.16 3.38
CA ILE A 96 -3.10 9.71 2.18
C ILE A 96 -2.05 10.74 2.64
N LEU A 97 -0.85 10.60 2.14
CA LEU A 97 0.24 11.54 2.35
C LEU A 97 0.56 12.23 1.04
N GLU A 98 0.86 13.50 1.12
CA GLU A 98 1.24 14.32 -0.02
C GLU A 98 2.65 14.91 0.19
N ARG A 99 3.42 15.00 -0.89
CA ARG A 99 4.70 15.70 -0.86
C ARG A 99 4.46 17.20 -0.72
N ALA A 100 5.00 17.80 0.31
CA ALA A 100 5.00 19.25 0.43
C ALA A 100 5.73 19.89 -0.78
N ALA A 101 5.23 21.03 -1.21
CA ALA A 101 5.82 21.79 -2.31
C ALA A 101 7.22 22.31 -1.96
#